data_ef9d91e5a26bf1c8c5bfbc558d0178be
#
_entry.id   ef9d91e5a26bf1c8c5bfbc558d0178be
#
_cell.length_a   1.000
_cell.length_b   1.000
_cell.length_c   1.000
_cell.angle_alpha   90.00
_cell.angle_beta   90.00
_cell.angle_gamma   90.00
#
_symmetry.space_group_name_H-M   'P 1'
#
loop_
_entity.id
_entity.type
_entity.pdbx_description
1 polymer ?
#
loop_
_entity_poly.entity_id
_entity_poly.type
_entity_poly.pdbx_seq_one_letter_code
_entity_poly.pdbx_strand_id
1 'polypeptide(L)'
;CCEFRISMSALQALLIPRLLLYYGSDSTHLSGKAWTVSASACSADNYLKMLAAINPSFDGNRRAADILAEKIDTLLDDAHLPTNIKSCHIREKDYLQRIEDLALRSFEQLSAICADTGSGYPLVSEIVRILKDIY
;
A
#
# COMPACT_ATOMS: atom_id res chain seq x y z
N CYS A 1 -0.61 2.41 14.87
CA CYS A 1 0.11 3.60 15.37
C CYS A 1 0.32 3.54 16.89
N CYS A 2 -0.74 3.46 17.68
CA CYS A 2 -0.62 3.55 19.15
C CYS A 2 0.17 2.38 19.77
N GLU A 3 0.05 1.18 19.23
CA GLU A 3 0.71 0.00 19.78
C GLU A 3 2.23 0.02 19.64
N PHE A 4 2.75 0.53 18.52
CA PHE A 4 4.18 0.57 18.23
C PHE A 4 4.80 1.95 18.35
N ARG A 5 4.03 2.96 18.80
CA ARG A 5 4.48 4.36 18.92
C ARG A 5 5.08 4.95 17.63
N ILE A 6 4.68 4.44 16.47
CA ILE A 6 5.02 5.02 15.18
C ILE A 6 4.08 6.19 14.93
N SER A 7 4.62 7.31 14.44
CA SER A 7 3.78 8.43 14.03
C SER A 7 2.87 8.03 12.85
N MET A 8 1.70 8.63 12.75
CA MET A 8 0.78 8.37 11.64
C MET A 8 1.44 8.68 10.28
N SER A 9 2.20 9.77 10.21
CA SER A 9 2.90 10.19 8.98
C SER A 9 3.95 9.16 8.55
N ALA A 10 4.74 8.62 9.50
CA ALA A 10 5.73 7.60 9.20
C ALA A 10 5.06 6.30 8.73
N LEU A 11 3.96 5.88 9.37
CA LEU A 11 3.23 4.69 8.94
C LEU A 11 2.63 4.87 7.54
N GLN A 12 2.05 6.03 7.24
CA GLN A 12 1.54 6.35 5.91
C GLN A 12 2.66 6.31 4.87
N ALA A 13 3.82 6.89 5.18
CA ALA A 13 4.98 6.87 4.30
C ALA A 13 5.43 5.45 3.96
N LEU A 14 5.47 4.55 4.95
CA LEU A 14 5.81 3.14 4.76
C LEU A 14 4.79 2.37 3.92
N LEU A 15 3.50 2.68 4.08
CA LEU A 15 2.42 1.96 3.41
C LEU A 15 2.20 2.40 1.96
N ILE A 16 2.41 3.68 1.64
CA ILE A 16 2.09 4.24 0.31
C ILE A 16 2.78 3.47 -0.84
N PRO A 17 4.11 3.20 -0.82
CA PRO A 17 4.75 2.45 -1.90
C PRO A 17 4.17 1.05 -2.08
N ARG A 18 3.86 0.37 -1.00
CA ARG A 18 3.30 -1.00 -1.01
C ARG A 18 1.87 -1.03 -1.51
N LEU A 19 1.07 -0.03 -1.16
CA LEU A 19 -0.29 0.12 -1.68
C LEU A 19 -0.29 0.46 -3.17
N LEU A 20 0.65 1.30 -3.65
CA LEU A 20 0.82 1.56 -5.08
C LEU A 20 1.12 0.28 -5.85
N LEU A 21 2.03 -0.55 -5.35
CA LEU A 21 2.36 -1.84 -5.95
C LEU A 21 1.16 -2.79 -5.93
N TYR A 22 0.43 -2.83 -4.82
CA TYR A 22 -0.75 -3.67 -4.66
C TYR A 22 -1.87 -3.31 -5.65
N TYR A 23 -2.27 -2.04 -5.69
CA TYR A 23 -3.33 -1.58 -6.59
C TYR A 23 -2.89 -1.42 -8.04
N GLY A 24 -1.60 -1.32 -8.31
CA GLY A 24 -1.02 -1.29 -9.65
C GLY A 24 -0.75 -2.67 -10.24
N SER A 25 -0.87 -3.73 -9.45
CA SER A 25 -0.83 -5.11 -9.95
C SER A 25 -2.23 -5.52 -10.45
N ASP A 26 -2.29 -6.50 -11.37
CA ASP A 26 -3.53 -7.13 -11.82
C ASP A 26 -4.15 -8.01 -10.72
N SER A 27 -4.20 -7.49 -9.52
CA SER A 27 -4.69 -8.19 -8.33
C SER A 27 -6.19 -8.44 -8.45
N THR A 28 -6.57 -9.70 -8.55
CA THR A 28 -7.97 -10.15 -8.58
C THR A 28 -8.54 -10.42 -7.18
N HIS A 29 -7.77 -10.15 -6.13
CA HIS A 29 -8.08 -10.54 -4.76
C HIS A 29 -8.59 -9.38 -3.91
N LEU A 30 -9.59 -8.66 -4.40
CA LEU A 30 -10.28 -7.64 -3.62
C LEU A 30 -11.64 -8.17 -3.14
N SER A 31 -12.03 -7.79 -1.94
CA SER A 31 -13.36 -7.99 -1.39
C SER A 31 -14.28 -6.82 -1.76
N GLY A 32 -15.59 -7.06 -1.78
CA GLY A 32 -16.60 -6.02 -2.08
C GLY A 32 -17.45 -6.35 -3.29
N LYS A 33 -18.66 -5.76 -3.35
CA LYS A 33 -19.68 -6.08 -4.37
C LYS A 33 -19.36 -5.51 -5.76
N ALA A 34 -18.50 -4.53 -5.86
CA ALA A 34 -18.25 -3.77 -7.08
C ALA A 34 -16.87 -3.98 -7.68
N TRP A 35 -16.18 -5.04 -7.27
CA TRP A 35 -14.92 -5.36 -7.93
C TRP A 35 -15.20 -5.79 -9.36
N THR A 36 -14.92 -4.91 -10.27
CA THR A 36 -14.85 -5.19 -11.70
C THR A 36 -13.44 -4.94 -12.19
N VAL A 37 -13.03 -5.63 -13.25
CA VAL A 37 -11.75 -5.42 -13.96
C VAL A 37 -11.52 -3.93 -14.28
N SER A 38 -12.59 -3.15 -14.38
CA SER A 38 -12.61 -1.71 -14.56
C SER A 38 -11.88 -0.92 -13.46
N ALA A 39 -11.89 -1.38 -12.21
CA ALA A 39 -11.24 -0.65 -11.12
C ALA A 39 -9.70 -0.72 -11.17
N SER A 40 -9.13 -1.86 -11.55
CA SER A 40 -7.68 -1.99 -11.72
C SER A 40 -7.18 -1.24 -12.95
N ALA A 41 -7.94 -1.26 -14.04
CA ALA A 41 -7.63 -0.47 -15.23
C ALA A 41 -7.63 1.04 -14.94
N CYS A 42 -8.63 1.53 -14.17
CA CYS A 42 -8.67 2.92 -13.74
C CYS A 42 -7.47 3.32 -12.87
N SER A 43 -6.99 2.43 -12.01
CA SER A 43 -5.81 2.69 -11.18
C SER A 43 -4.53 2.74 -12.03
N ALA A 44 -4.36 1.82 -12.97
CA ALA A 44 -3.22 1.78 -13.87
C ALA A 44 -3.13 3.05 -14.73
N ASP A 45 -4.25 3.50 -15.31
CA ASP A 45 -4.32 4.74 -16.09
C ASP A 45 -3.99 5.98 -15.26
N ASN A 46 -4.45 6.04 -14.01
CA ASN A 46 -4.15 7.14 -13.12
C ASN A 46 -2.66 7.15 -12.74
N TYR A 47 -2.05 5.99 -12.50
CA TYR A 47 -0.60 5.89 -12.23
C TYR A 47 0.23 6.30 -13.45
N LEU A 48 -0.21 5.95 -14.66
CA LEU A 48 0.43 6.42 -15.90
C LEU A 48 0.37 7.95 -16.01
N LYS A 49 -0.79 8.58 -15.74
CA LYS A 49 -0.93 10.03 -15.73
C LYS A 49 -0.05 10.71 -14.68
N MET A 50 0.00 10.14 -13.46
CA MET A 50 0.88 10.65 -12.40
C MET A 50 2.35 10.56 -12.82
N LEU A 51 2.75 9.41 -13.38
CA LEU A 51 4.13 9.20 -13.82
C LEU A 51 4.50 10.12 -14.97
N ALA A 52 3.64 10.31 -15.96
CA ALA A 52 3.86 11.22 -17.08
C ALA A 52 4.07 12.68 -16.63
N ALA A 53 3.39 13.10 -15.55
CA ALA A 53 3.57 14.43 -14.96
C ALA A 53 4.94 14.59 -14.27
N ILE A 54 5.51 13.50 -13.71
CA ILE A 54 6.79 13.52 -12.99
C ILE A 54 7.95 13.19 -13.92
N ASN A 55 7.74 12.31 -14.89
CA ASN A 55 8.74 11.85 -15.84
C ASN A 55 8.17 11.79 -17.27
N PRO A 56 8.19 12.92 -18.00
CA PRO A 56 7.66 12.99 -19.37
C PRO A 56 8.33 12.05 -20.37
N SER A 57 9.53 11.55 -20.07
CA SER A 57 10.32 10.66 -20.94
C SER A 57 10.08 9.17 -20.64
N PHE A 58 9.02 8.84 -19.91
CA PHE A 58 8.69 7.44 -19.61
C PHE A 58 8.33 6.66 -20.88
N ASP A 59 9.02 5.55 -21.11
CA ASP A 59 8.93 4.72 -22.33
C ASP A 59 7.89 3.60 -22.28
N GLY A 60 7.20 3.42 -21.15
CA GLY A 60 6.17 2.40 -20.97
C GLY A 60 6.69 0.96 -20.74
N ASN A 61 8.00 0.74 -20.69
CA ASN A 61 8.58 -0.60 -20.52
C ASN A 61 8.43 -1.20 -19.12
N ARG A 62 8.11 -0.38 -18.13
CA ARG A 62 7.88 -0.82 -16.76
C ARG A 62 6.50 -0.35 -16.28
N ARG A 63 5.91 -1.08 -15.33
CA ARG A 63 4.63 -0.65 -14.74
C ARG A 63 4.80 0.69 -14.02
N ALA A 64 3.87 1.60 -14.24
CA ALA A 64 3.90 2.93 -13.61
C ALA A 64 3.94 2.86 -12.09
N ALA A 65 3.23 1.89 -11.49
CA ALA A 65 3.23 1.65 -10.05
C ALA A 65 4.61 1.33 -9.49
N ASP A 66 5.41 0.53 -10.20
CA ASP A 66 6.76 0.15 -9.76
C ASP A 66 7.68 1.39 -9.70
N ILE A 67 7.62 2.23 -10.74
CA ILE A 67 8.44 3.44 -10.81
C ILE A 67 7.99 4.48 -9.78
N LEU A 68 6.68 4.64 -9.57
CA LEU A 68 6.16 5.55 -8.54
C LEU A 68 6.57 5.09 -7.15
N ALA A 69 6.47 3.79 -6.85
CA ALA A 69 6.89 3.24 -5.57
C ALA A 69 8.39 3.47 -5.32
N GLU A 70 9.26 3.17 -6.31
CA GLU A 70 10.70 3.42 -6.22
C GLU A 70 11.03 4.90 -6.00
N LYS A 71 10.32 5.81 -6.68
CA LYS A 71 10.52 7.25 -6.48
C LYS A 71 10.14 7.69 -5.06
N ILE A 72 9.07 7.14 -4.51
CA ILE A 72 8.67 7.45 -3.13
C ILE A 72 9.68 6.86 -2.13
N ASP A 73 10.12 5.61 -2.32
CA ASP A 73 11.16 5.01 -1.47
C ASP A 73 12.45 5.86 -1.51
N THR A 74 12.88 6.35 -2.69
CA THR A 74 14.02 7.26 -2.82
C THR A 74 13.80 8.58 -2.08
N LEU A 75 12.61 9.18 -2.18
CA LEU A 75 12.30 10.42 -1.47
C LEU A 75 12.29 10.23 0.06
N LEU A 76 11.86 9.08 0.54
CA LEU A 76 11.90 8.74 1.96
C LEU A 76 13.34 8.60 2.45
N ASP A 77 14.21 7.94 1.68
CA ASP A 77 15.64 7.82 1.98
C ASP A 77 16.33 9.18 1.98
N ASP A 78 16.09 10.02 0.99
CA ASP A 78 16.64 11.38 0.89
C ASP A 78 16.19 12.26 2.07
N ALA A 79 14.96 12.07 2.52
CA ALA A 79 14.40 12.77 3.68
C ALA A 79 14.80 12.16 5.03
N HIS A 80 15.62 11.10 5.03
CA HIS A 80 15.99 10.34 6.23
C HIS A 80 14.80 9.82 7.04
N LEU A 81 13.73 9.47 6.34
CA LEU A 81 12.54 8.86 6.92
C LEU A 81 12.64 7.33 6.90
N PRO A 82 11.96 6.63 7.82
CA PRO A 82 11.99 5.18 7.82
C PRO A 82 11.36 4.62 6.55
N THR A 83 12.04 3.66 5.90
CA THR A 83 11.56 2.93 4.71
C THR A 83 11.03 1.54 5.05
N ASN A 84 11.14 1.13 6.31
CA ASN A 84 10.62 -0.14 6.84
C ASN A 84 10.36 -0.05 8.35
N ILE A 85 9.58 -1.00 8.87
CA ILE A 85 9.24 -1.08 10.31
C ILE A 85 10.48 -1.36 11.18
N LYS A 86 11.45 -2.10 10.66
CA LYS A 86 12.69 -2.42 11.38
C LYS A 86 13.48 -1.15 11.71
N SER A 87 13.50 -0.17 10.81
CA SER A 87 14.16 1.12 11.06
C SER A 87 13.48 1.95 12.15
N CYS A 88 12.23 1.62 12.51
CA CYS A 88 11.53 2.19 13.66
C CYS A 88 11.87 1.51 15.00
N HIS A 89 12.91 0.65 15.05
CA HIS A 89 13.36 -0.09 16.25
C HIS A 89 12.32 -1.04 16.84
N ILE A 90 11.40 -1.57 16.02
CA ILE A 90 10.41 -2.56 16.42
C ILE A 90 11.00 -3.95 16.16
N ARG A 91 10.96 -4.81 17.20
CA ARG A 91 11.45 -6.18 17.06
C ARG A 91 10.51 -7.01 16.19
N GLU A 92 11.07 -7.78 15.28
CA GLU A 92 10.34 -8.64 14.35
C GLU A 92 9.31 -9.55 15.05
N LYS A 93 9.72 -10.20 16.13
CA LYS A 93 8.85 -11.07 16.90
C LYS A 93 7.61 -10.36 17.42
N ASP A 94 7.77 -9.15 17.96
CA ASP A 94 6.67 -8.38 18.53
C ASP A 94 5.73 -7.87 17.42
N TYR A 95 6.29 -7.52 16.26
CA TYR A 95 5.54 -7.12 15.09
C TYR A 95 4.73 -8.28 14.51
N LEU A 96 5.39 -9.42 14.23
CA LEU A 96 4.74 -10.58 13.63
C LEU A 96 3.63 -11.19 14.52
N GLN A 97 3.77 -11.13 15.85
CA GLN A 97 2.72 -11.56 16.77
C GLN A 97 1.42 -10.75 16.65
N ARG A 98 1.51 -9.50 16.19
CA ARG A 98 0.37 -8.56 16.10
C ARG A 98 -0.20 -8.42 14.70
N ILE A 99 0.51 -8.92 13.69
CA ILE A 99 0.20 -8.62 12.29
C ILE A 99 -1.17 -9.15 11.86
N GLU A 100 -1.57 -10.32 12.34
CA GLU A 100 -2.87 -10.90 12.02
C GLU A 100 -4.04 -10.13 12.65
N ASP A 101 -3.88 -9.73 13.91
CA ASP A 101 -4.89 -8.92 14.61
C ASP A 101 -5.00 -7.52 13.99
N LEU A 102 -3.87 -6.91 13.61
CA LEU A 102 -3.87 -5.64 12.87
C LEU A 102 -4.55 -5.77 11.51
N ALA A 103 -4.30 -6.84 10.78
CA ALA A 103 -4.91 -7.08 9.48
C ALA A 103 -6.42 -7.29 9.60
N LEU A 104 -6.87 -8.04 10.60
CA LEU A 104 -8.29 -8.27 10.84
C LEU A 104 -9.03 -6.97 11.18
N ARG A 105 -8.51 -6.18 12.11
CA ARG A 105 -9.09 -4.87 12.46
C ARG A 105 -9.10 -3.91 11.28
N SER A 106 -8.04 -3.90 10.46
CA SER A 106 -7.99 -3.09 9.25
C SER A 106 -9.05 -3.51 8.24
N PHE A 107 -9.23 -4.81 8.07
CA PHE A 107 -10.26 -5.37 7.20
C PHE A 107 -11.67 -4.97 7.65
N GLU A 108 -11.97 -5.09 8.95
CA GLU A 108 -13.27 -4.67 9.52
C GLU A 108 -13.55 -3.19 9.27
N GLN A 109 -12.56 -2.33 9.49
CA GLN A 109 -12.67 -0.89 9.24
C GLN A 109 -12.86 -0.57 7.75
N LEU A 110 -12.07 -1.20 6.88
CA LEU A 110 -12.20 -1.03 5.44
C LEU A 110 -13.55 -1.53 4.93
N SER A 111 -14.03 -2.67 5.41
CA SER A 111 -15.33 -3.21 5.01
C SER A 111 -16.48 -2.26 5.39
N ALA A 112 -16.39 -1.64 6.57
CA ALA A 112 -17.39 -0.66 7.01
C ALA A 112 -17.36 0.62 6.17
N ILE A 113 -16.16 1.16 5.87
CA ILE A 113 -15.99 2.36 5.05
C ILE A 113 -16.42 2.12 3.59
N CYS A 114 -16.06 0.96 3.04
CA CYS A 114 -16.33 0.64 1.64
C CYS A 114 -17.74 0.09 1.39
N ALA A 115 -18.48 -0.27 2.43
CA ALA A 115 -19.83 -0.80 2.31
C ALA A 115 -20.76 0.16 1.55
N ASP A 116 -20.66 1.46 1.82
CA ASP A 116 -21.52 2.49 1.23
C ASP A 116 -21.03 2.94 -0.16
N THR A 117 -19.72 2.84 -0.41
CA THR A 117 -19.11 3.31 -1.67
C THR A 117 -19.09 2.23 -2.76
N GLY A 118 -19.29 0.97 -2.40
CA GLY A 118 -19.14 -0.18 -3.31
C GLY A 118 -17.70 -0.40 -3.78
N SER A 119 -16.73 0.26 -3.16
CA SER A 119 -15.31 0.13 -3.48
C SER A 119 -14.77 -1.24 -3.05
N GLY A 120 -13.89 -1.82 -3.85
CA GLY A 120 -13.16 -3.03 -3.46
C GLY A 120 -12.09 -2.72 -2.41
N TYR A 121 -11.83 -3.67 -1.53
CA TYR A 121 -10.80 -3.56 -0.49
C TYR A 121 -10.05 -4.89 -0.33
N PRO A 122 -8.78 -4.87 0.15
CA PRO A 122 -7.96 -6.06 0.28
C PRO A 122 -8.57 -7.11 1.21
N LEU A 123 -8.37 -8.39 0.90
CA LEU A 123 -8.66 -9.49 1.82
C LEU A 123 -7.69 -9.46 3.02
N VAL A 124 -8.07 -10.09 4.14
CA VAL A 124 -7.20 -10.17 5.33
C VAL A 124 -5.82 -10.73 4.99
N SER A 125 -5.76 -11.78 4.16
CA SER A 125 -4.49 -12.37 3.70
C SER A 125 -3.61 -11.39 2.92
N GLU A 126 -4.22 -10.54 2.12
CA GLU A 126 -3.52 -9.50 1.35
C GLU A 126 -3.02 -8.38 2.26
N ILE A 127 -3.82 -7.98 3.25
CA ILE A 127 -3.39 -7.01 4.27
C ILE A 127 -2.20 -7.56 5.06
N VAL A 128 -2.25 -8.83 5.47
CA VAL A 128 -1.11 -9.50 6.14
C VAL A 128 0.14 -9.45 5.25
N ARG A 129 0.01 -9.72 3.94
CA ARG A 129 1.12 -9.65 3.00
C ARG A 129 1.70 -8.23 2.92
N ILE A 130 0.87 -7.22 2.72
CA ILE A 130 1.28 -5.81 2.68
C ILE A 130 2.01 -5.42 3.97
N LEU A 131 1.46 -5.82 5.13
CA LEU A 131 2.07 -5.54 6.43
C LEU A 131 3.42 -6.26 6.62
N LYS A 132 3.58 -7.48 6.08
CA LYS A 132 4.87 -8.18 6.09
C LYS A 132 5.90 -7.50 5.20
N ASP A 133 5.48 -6.98 4.05
CA ASP A 133 6.36 -6.33 3.07
C ASP A 133 6.92 -4.98 3.55
N ILE A 134 6.35 -4.38 4.60
CA ILE A 134 6.88 -3.15 5.20
C ILE A 134 7.85 -3.42 6.36
N TYR A 135 8.06 -4.67 6.80
CA TYR A 135 9.07 -5.01 7.82
C TYR A 135 10.43 -5.20 7.19
#